data_15d4367760c59389ecb62d1e218503dd
#
_entry.id   15d4367760c59389ecb62d1e218503dd
#
_cell.length_a   1.000
_cell.length_b   1.000
_cell.length_c   1.000
_cell.angle_alpha   90.00
_cell.angle_beta   90.00
_cell.angle_gamma   90.00
#
_symmetry.space_group_name_H-M   'P 1'
#
loop_
_entity.id
_entity.type
_entity.pdbx_description
1 polymer ?
#
loop_
_entity_poly.entity_id
_entity_poly.type
_entity_poly.pdbx_seq_one_letter_code
_entity_poly.pdbx_strand_id
1 'polypeptide(L)'
;AAAIIGADLGWVIVLGLAASSIGLLVCIQFSKYMGKKIWIESDSVLTTEEAVSPEKLPSLSRTILPIITPLLLIVIRSVVEYPGFPMEEGELKAIIKFIGHPILALLIGMFLAFRISKSKGSNRLSQSGWLGDALKESATIILITAAGGAFGKIIQASEFHHSIEPFIKTLPLGLVLPFLIAAVIKTAQGSSTVALVTAASIVFPMLDILELTSAIDKALVVISIGAGSTVISHANDSFFWILTQFSGMTVPQGYRLHSLATLILGLTVIITLLITKSILGFF
;
A
#
# COMPACT_ATOMS: atom_id res chain seq x y z
N ALA A 1 7.83 -0.26 -3.05
CA ALA A 1 7.65 -1.43 -3.95
C ALA A 1 7.54 -1.00 -5.41
N ALA A 2 6.61 -0.10 -5.79
CA ALA A 2 6.40 0.28 -7.20
C ALA A 2 7.70 0.76 -7.87
N ALA A 3 8.48 1.63 -7.21
CA ALA A 3 9.75 2.12 -7.74
C ALA A 3 10.82 1.02 -7.86
N ILE A 4 10.82 0.02 -6.96
CA ILE A 4 11.76 -1.11 -7.00
C ILE A 4 11.41 -2.05 -8.17
N ILE A 5 10.14 -2.38 -8.33
CA ILE A 5 9.62 -3.26 -9.39
C ILE A 5 9.64 -2.56 -10.77
N GLY A 6 9.75 -1.24 -10.80
CA GLY A 6 9.60 -0.44 -12.03
C GLY A 6 8.17 -0.45 -12.55
N ALA A 7 7.18 -0.47 -11.65
CA ALA A 7 5.77 -0.43 -11.97
C ALA A 7 5.27 1.01 -12.13
N ASP A 8 4.36 1.25 -13.07
CA ASP A 8 3.65 2.51 -13.18
C ASP A 8 2.70 2.69 -11.98
N LEU A 9 2.89 3.78 -11.26
CA LEU A 9 2.16 4.05 -10.01
C LEU A 9 0.67 4.28 -10.24
N GLY A 10 0.29 4.83 -11.40
CA GLY A 10 -1.11 5.04 -11.73
C GLY A 10 -1.86 3.73 -11.92
N TRP A 11 -1.27 2.76 -12.63
CA TRP A 11 -1.84 1.41 -12.74
C TRP A 11 -1.92 0.71 -11.40
N VAL A 12 -0.89 0.85 -10.55
CA VAL A 12 -0.92 0.31 -9.18
C VAL A 12 -2.08 0.91 -8.38
N ILE A 13 -2.31 2.22 -8.49
CA ILE A 13 -3.42 2.89 -7.78
C ILE A 13 -4.77 2.40 -8.30
N VAL A 14 -5.00 2.43 -9.60
CA VAL A 14 -6.30 2.08 -10.20
C VAL A 14 -6.66 0.62 -9.92
N LEU A 15 -5.76 -0.30 -10.27
CA LEU A 15 -5.99 -1.73 -10.07
C LEU A 15 -6.00 -2.10 -8.58
N GLY A 16 -5.16 -1.45 -7.78
CA GLY A 16 -5.11 -1.64 -6.33
C GLY A 16 -6.40 -1.19 -5.65
N LEU A 17 -6.95 -0.03 -6.02
CA LEU A 17 -8.24 0.43 -5.51
C LEU A 17 -9.38 -0.52 -5.92
N ALA A 18 -9.40 -0.98 -7.16
CA ALA A 18 -10.40 -1.92 -7.62
C ALA A 18 -10.35 -3.24 -6.83
N ALA A 19 -9.16 -3.85 -6.72
CA ALA A 19 -8.99 -5.12 -6.01
C ALA A 19 -9.24 -4.97 -4.49
N SER A 20 -8.75 -3.90 -3.86
CA SER A 20 -8.96 -3.66 -2.43
C SER A 20 -10.41 -3.31 -2.10
N SER A 21 -11.17 -2.68 -3.02
CA SER A 21 -12.61 -2.43 -2.85
C SER A 21 -13.39 -3.75 -2.73
N ILE A 22 -13.08 -4.74 -3.54
CA ILE A 22 -13.66 -6.08 -3.43
C ILE A 22 -13.29 -6.71 -2.08
N GLY A 23 -12.02 -6.65 -1.69
CA GLY A 23 -11.55 -7.12 -0.39
C GLY A 23 -12.26 -6.44 0.78
N LEU A 24 -12.47 -5.12 0.69
CA LEU A 24 -13.20 -4.36 1.71
C LEU A 24 -14.66 -4.82 1.84
N LEU A 25 -15.36 -5.06 0.73
CA LEU A 25 -16.73 -5.56 0.76
C LEU A 25 -16.82 -6.93 1.47
N VAL A 26 -15.86 -7.82 1.20
CA VAL A 26 -15.80 -9.14 1.89
C VAL A 26 -15.51 -8.94 3.38
N CYS A 27 -14.58 -8.05 3.74
CA CYS A 27 -14.28 -7.73 5.14
C CYS A 27 -15.47 -7.11 5.87
N ILE A 28 -16.28 -6.28 5.22
CA ILE A 28 -17.52 -5.73 5.80
C ILE A 28 -18.50 -6.86 6.12
N GLN A 29 -18.66 -7.85 5.24
CA GLN A 29 -19.54 -9.00 5.49
C GLN A 29 -19.00 -9.85 6.65
N PHE A 30 -17.68 -10.10 6.67
CA PHE A 30 -17.02 -10.77 7.78
C PHE A 30 -17.25 -10.03 9.11
N SER A 31 -17.05 -8.71 9.12
CA SER A 31 -17.25 -7.89 10.33
C SER A 31 -18.70 -7.92 10.82
N LYS A 32 -19.67 -7.85 9.91
CA LYS A 32 -21.10 -8.00 10.26
C LYS A 32 -21.43 -9.38 10.85
N TYR A 33 -20.81 -10.44 10.31
CA TYR A 33 -21.00 -11.80 10.82
C TYR A 33 -20.38 -11.96 12.21
N MET A 34 -19.15 -11.49 12.39
CA MET A 34 -18.43 -11.59 13.67
C MET A 34 -19.04 -10.68 14.76
N GLY A 35 -19.52 -9.51 14.40
CA GLY A 35 -20.18 -8.58 15.33
C GLY A 35 -21.47 -9.13 15.95
N LYS A 36 -22.11 -10.15 15.33
CA LYS A 36 -23.21 -10.87 15.95
C LYS A 36 -22.77 -11.91 16.99
N LYS A 37 -21.50 -12.31 16.97
CA LYS A 37 -20.95 -13.37 17.83
C LYS A 37 -20.07 -12.86 18.96
N ILE A 38 -19.39 -11.75 18.72
CA ILE A 38 -18.43 -11.17 19.66
C ILE A 38 -18.90 -9.76 19.97
N TRP A 39 -19.33 -9.57 21.23
CA TRP A 39 -19.63 -8.26 21.77
C TRP A 39 -18.38 -7.70 22.45
N ILE A 40 -18.05 -6.45 22.15
CA ILE A 40 -16.97 -5.71 22.79
C ILE A 40 -17.65 -4.59 23.56
N GLU A 41 -17.53 -4.61 24.88
CA GLU A 41 -17.95 -3.47 25.69
C GLU A 41 -16.99 -2.33 25.36
N SER A 42 -17.54 -1.28 24.77
CA SER A 42 -16.81 -0.03 24.63
C SER A 42 -16.68 0.56 26.04
N ASP A 43 -15.54 0.32 26.68
CA ASP A 43 -15.17 1.16 27.80
C ASP A 43 -15.19 2.60 27.30
N SER A 44 -16.11 3.38 27.82
CA SER A 44 -16.28 4.80 27.52
C SER A 44 -15.11 5.64 28.08
N VAL A 45 -13.89 5.14 27.95
CA VAL A 45 -12.63 5.80 28.31
C VAL A 45 -12.15 6.74 27.19
N LEU A 46 -13.01 7.10 26.26
CA LEU A 46 -12.88 8.42 25.65
C LEU A 46 -13.41 9.44 26.66
N THR A 47 -12.75 9.49 27.85
CA THR A 47 -12.80 10.66 28.69
C THR A 47 -12.47 11.84 27.79
N THR A 48 -13.45 12.66 27.55
CA THR A 48 -13.45 14.10 27.29
C THR A 48 -12.05 14.74 27.31
N GLU A 49 -11.13 14.33 26.46
CA GLU A 49 -10.16 15.25 25.95
C GLU A 49 -10.96 16.15 25.00
N GLU A 50 -11.06 17.40 25.36
CA GLU A 50 -11.78 18.52 24.79
C GLU A 50 -12.32 18.21 23.39
N ALA A 51 -13.59 17.86 23.30
CA ALA A 51 -14.27 17.68 22.01
C ALA A 51 -14.05 19.00 21.24
N VAL A 52 -13.18 18.95 20.25
CA VAL A 52 -12.90 20.12 19.42
C VAL A 52 -14.22 20.55 18.83
N SER A 53 -14.66 21.76 19.19
CA SER A 53 -15.95 22.29 18.77
C SER A 53 -16.09 22.11 17.27
N PRO A 54 -17.21 21.54 16.76
CA PRO A 54 -17.42 21.28 15.32
C PRO A 54 -17.16 22.52 14.42
N GLU A 55 -17.37 23.71 14.99
CA GLU A 55 -17.13 25.00 14.31
C GLU A 55 -15.65 25.27 13.97
N LYS A 56 -14.70 24.57 14.62
CA LYS A 56 -13.25 24.73 14.36
C LYS A 56 -12.70 23.73 13.36
N LEU A 57 -13.48 22.72 12.97
CA LEU A 57 -13.04 21.70 12.02
C LEU A 57 -13.11 22.22 10.59
N PRO A 58 -12.12 21.87 9.73
CA PRO A 58 -12.21 22.18 8.30
C PRO A 58 -13.33 21.34 7.65
N SER A 59 -13.92 21.86 6.56
CA SER A 59 -14.93 21.10 5.81
C SER A 59 -14.34 19.81 5.22
N LEU A 60 -15.15 18.77 5.13
CA LEU A 60 -14.75 17.45 4.61
C LEU A 60 -14.07 17.54 3.23
N SER A 61 -14.61 18.37 2.33
CA SER A 61 -14.01 18.59 1.00
C SER A 61 -12.59 19.16 1.07
N ARG A 62 -12.33 20.08 1.99
CA ARG A 62 -10.99 20.64 2.17
C ARG A 62 -10.02 19.63 2.73
N THR A 63 -10.50 18.74 3.61
CA THR A 63 -9.65 17.71 4.25
C THR A 63 -9.28 16.59 3.28
N ILE A 64 -10.18 16.25 2.36
CA ILE A 64 -9.95 15.17 1.37
C ILE A 64 -9.10 15.65 0.20
N LEU A 65 -9.16 16.94 -0.15
CA LEU A 65 -8.48 17.50 -1.32
C LEU A 65 -6.97 17.19 -1.38
N PRO A 66 -6.17 17.33 -0.31
CA PRO A 66 -4.73 16.99 -0.33
C PRO A 66 -4.43 15.54 -0.63
N ILE A 67 -5.36 14.64 -0.34
CA ILE A 67 -5.20 13.20 -0.56
C ILE A 67 -5.61 12.85 -1.99
N ILE A 68 -6.77 13.32 -2.41
CA ILE A 68 -7.33 12.97 -3.72
C ILE A 68 -6.57 13.63 -4.87
N THR A 69 -6.11 14.88 -4.70
CA THR A 69 -5.42 15.62 -5.77
C THR A 69 -4.17 14.89 -6.29
N PRO A 70 -3.21 14.46 -5.45
CA PRO A 70 -2.06 13.70 -5.94
C PRO A 70 -2.44 12.40 -6.65
N LEU A 71 -3.40 11.67 -6.10
CA LEU A 71 -3.86 10.40 -6.69
C LEU A 71 -4.43 10.62 -8.10
N LEU A 72 -5.30 11.61 -8.25
CA LEU A 72 -5.89 11.94 -9.55
C LEU A 72 -4.83 12.40 -10.56
N LEU A 73 -3.90 13.26 -10.16
CA LEU A 73 -2.84 13.74 -11.03
C LEU A 73 -1.96 12.59 -11.54
N ILE A 74 -1.58 11.66 -10.67
CA ILE A 74 -0.78 10.48 -11.03
C ILE A 74 -1.57 9.57 -11.98
N VAL A 75 -2.84 9.31 -11.68
CA VAL A 75 -3.68 8.45 -12.53
C VAL A 75 -3.90 9.08 -13.90
N ILE A 76 -4.22 10.37 -13.97
CA ILE A 76 -4.41 11.11 -15.25
C ILE A 76 -3.14 11.02 -16.09
N ARG A 77 -1.97 11.23 -15.50
CA ARG A 77 -0.69 11.07 -16.19
C ARG A 77 -0.55 9.66 -16.77
N SER A 78 -0.76 8.63 -15.97
CA SER A 78 -0.60 7.23 -16.42
C SER A 78 -1.56 6.87 -17.55
N VAL A 79 -2.80 7.39 -17.53
CA VAL A 79 -3.76 7.23 -18.62
C VAL A 79 -3.27 7.91 -19.90
N VAL A 80 -2.76 9.15 -19.78
CA VAL A 80 -2.27 9.92 -20.94
C VAL A 80 -0.98 9.35 -21.53
N GLU A 81 -0.15 8.71 -20.70
CA GLU A 81 1.09 8.03 -21.14
C GLU A 81 0.83 6.61 -21.68
N TYR A 82 -0.39 6.09 -21.54
CA TYR A 82 -0.70 4.74 -22.03
C TYR A 82 -0.61 4.68 -23.57
N PRO A 83 0.07 3.66 -24.15
CA PRO A 83 0.15 3.49 -25.59
C PRO A 83 -1.24 3.35 -26.23
N GLY A 84 -1.53 4.19 -27.21
CA GLY A 84 -2.84 4.22 -27.89
C GLY A 84 -3.85 5.22 -27.29
N PHE A 85 -3.50 5.97 -26.26
CA PHE A 85 -4.34 7.08 -25.80
C PHE A 85 -4.40 8.20 -26.87
N PRO A 86 -5.59 8.65 -27.28
CA PRO A 86 -5.77 9.56 -28.43
C PRO A 86 -5.42 11.01 -28.06
N MET A 87 -4.22 11.26 -27.57
CA MET A 87 -3.70 12.61 -27.32
C MET A 87 -2.37 12.77 -28.04
N GLU A 88 -2.32 13.72 -28.98
CA GLU A 88 -1.11 14.08 -29.70
C GLU A 88 -0.03 14.65 -28.75
N GLU A 89 1.24 14.43 -29.15
CA GLU A 89 2.36 15.05 -28.43
C GLU A 89 2.31 16.56 -28.60
N GLY A 90 2.21 17.28 -27.49
CA GLY A 90 2.07 18.75 -27.47
C GLY A 90 2.24 19.31 -26.07
N GLU A 91 2.12 20.63 -25.96
CA GLU A 91 2.33 21.35 -24.68
C GLU A 91 1.39 20.85 -23.57
N LEU A 92 0.13 20.57 -23.91
CA LEU A 92 -0.85 20.08 -22.92
C LEU A 92 -0.45 18.72 -22.34
N LYS A 93 -0.02 17.79 -23.20
CA LYS A 93 0.48 16.48 -22.78
C LYS A 93 1.73 16.61 -21.91
N ALA A 94 2.63 17.51 -22.27
CA ALA A 94 3.83 17.80 -21.49
C ALA A 94 3.50 18.36 -20.10
N ILE A 95 2.54 19.27 -19.99
CA ILE A 95 2.07 19.81 -18.72
C ILE A 95 1.45 18.71 -17.84
N ILE A 96 0.58 17.88 -18.42
CA ILE A 96 -0.04 16.76 -17.68
C ILE A 96 1.03 15.78 -17.16
N LYS A 97 1.99 15.40 -18.00
CA LYS A 97 3.11 14.55 -17.64
C LYS A 97 3.95 15.16 -16.51
N PHE A 98 4.18 16.47 -16.56
CA PHE A 98 4.96 17.20 -15.56
C PHE A 98 4.22 17.27 -14.22
N ILE A 99 2.99 17.78 -14.20
CA ILE A 99 2.20 17.97 -12.97
C ILE A 99 1.81 16.62 -12.35
N GLY A 100 1.52 15.62 -13.17
CA GLY A 100 1.21 14.25 -12.75
C GLY A 100 2.44 13.43 -12.35
N HIS A 101 3.65 13.98 -12.43
CA HIS A 101 4.83 13.28 -11.90
C HIS A 101 4.66 13.03 -10.40
N PRO A 102 4.86 11.80 -9.89
CA PRO A 102 4.54 11.45 -8.50
C PRO A 102 5.12 12.41 -7.46
N ILE A 103 6.36 12.85 -7.65
CA ILE A 103 7.02 13.80 -6.74
C ILE A 103 6.28 15.14 -6.74
N LEU A 104 5.95 15.70 -7.91
CA LEU A 104 5.25 16.98 -8.03
C LEU A 104 3.82 16.89 -7.53
N ALA A 105 3.11 15.82 -7.87
CA ALA A 105 1.76 15.58 -7.38
C ALA A 105 1.72 15.52 -5.85
N LEU A 106 2.66 14.81 -5.21
CA LEU A 106 2.77 14.74 -3.75
C LEU A 106 3.16 16.08 -3.13
N LEU A 107 4.04 16.86 -3.76
CA LEU A 107 4.38 18.22 -3.30
C LEU A 107 3.15 19.15 -3.36
N ILE A 108 2.31 19.05 -4.40
CA ILE A 108 1.05 19.78 -4.50
C ILE A 108 0.11 19.37 -3.35
N GLY A 109 -0.04 18.06 -3.09
CA GLY A 109 -0.82 17.54 -1.97
C GLY A 109 -0.33 18.06 -0.62
N MET A 110 0.97 18.01 -0.40
CA MET A 110 1.61 18.56 0.80
C MET A 110 1.31 20.05 0.98
N PHE A 111 1.44 20.86 -0.08
CA PHE A 111 1.13 22.29 -0.05
C PHE A 111 -0.34 22.54 0.28
N LEU A 112 -1.26 21.78 -0.30
CA LEU A 112 -2.68 21.84 0.03
C LEU A 112 -2.95 21.49 1.49
N ALA A 113 -2.29 20.45 2.04
CA ALA A 113 -2.40 20.08 3.44
C ALA A 113 -1.94 21.20 4.38
N PHE A 114 -0.82 21.85 4.08
CA PHE A 114 -0.34 22.99 4.87
C PHE A 114 -1.33 24.17 4.90
N ARG A 115 -2.09 24.38 3.83
CA ARG A 115 -3.11 25.45 3.75
C ARG A 115 -4.35 25.20 4.61
N ILE A 116 -4.65 23.94 4.92
CA ILE A 116 -5.84 23.58 5.72
C ILE A 116 -5.64 23.93 7.18
N SER A 117 -4.45 23.74 7.69
CA SER A 117 -4.17 23.97 9.10
C SER A 117 -4.21 25.45 9.44
N LYS A 118 -5.18 25.83 10.24
CA LYS A 118 -5.34 27.19 10.79
C LYS A 118 -4.41 27.49 11.97
N SER A 119 -3.72 26.49 12.50
CA SER A 119 -2.80 26.68 13.63
C SER A 119 -1.62 27.54 13.22
N LYS A 120 -1.49 28.71 13.81
CA LYS A 120 -0.38 29.66 13.61
C LYS A 120 0.88 29.31 14.43
N GLY A 121 0.99 28.10 14.95
CA GLY A 121 2.12 27.68 15.78
C GLY A 121 3.44 27.60 14.97
N SER A 122 4.48 28.22 15.50
CA SER A 122 5.83 28.27 14.92
C SER A 122 6.53 26.88 14.84
N ASN A 123 5.88 25.82 15.36
CA ASN A 123 6.51 24.52 15.58
C ASN A 123 6.37 23.52 14.42
N ARG A 124 5.71 23.88 13.30
CA ARG A 124 5.44 22.92 12.20
C ARG A 124 6.70 22.49 11.45
N LEU A 125 7.60 23.42 11.24
CA LEU A 125 8.86 23.21 10.52
C LEU A 125 10.03 22.93 11.47
N SER A 126 9.77 22.78 12.77
CA SER A 126 10.80 22.47 13.75
C SER A 126 11.15 20.99 13.76
N GLN A 127 12.27 20.67 14.34
CA GLN A 127 12.75 19.29 14.53
C GLN A 127 11.81 18.44 15.42
N SER A 128 11.04 19.08 16.31
CA SER A 128 10.04 18.46 17.17
C SER A 128 8.61 18.65 16.67
N GLY A 129 8.40 19.13 15.45
CA GLY A 129 7.12 19.33 14.81
C GLY A 129 6.87 18.35 13.67
N TRP A 130 5.83 18.60 12.92
CA TRP A 130 5.38 17.73 11.82
C TRP A 130 6.48 17.37 10.82
N LEU A 131 7.36 18.33 10.50
CA LEU A 131 8.49 18.06 9.59
C LEU A 131 9.49 17.09 10.21
N GLY A 132 9.81 17.28 11.50
CA GLY A 132 10.74 16.41 12.21
C GLY A 132 10.23 14.98 12.32
N ASP A 133 8.94 14.79 12.61
CA ASP A 133 8.33 13.45 12.69
C ASP A 133 8.25 12.80 11.30
N ALA A 134 7.87 13.55 10.26
CA ALA A 134 7.88 13.06 8.89
C ALA A 134 9.29 12.65 8.42
N LEU A 135 10.34 13.40 8.81
CA LEU A 135 11.73 13.06 8.49
C LEU A 135 12.20 11.79 9.21
N LYS A 136 11.82 11.59 10.48
CA LYS A 136 12.13 10.35 11.22
C LYS A 136 11.52 9.13 10.56
N GLU A 137 10.23 9.20 10.19
CA GLU A 137 9.54 8.12 9.49
C GLU A 137 10.17 7.86 8.11
N SER A 138 10.46 8.93 7.35
CA SER A 138 11.09 8.84 6.03
C SER A 138 12.49 8.24 6.10
N ALA A 139 13.27 8.57 7.13
CA ALA A 139 14.63 8.02 7.31
C ALA A 139 14.61 6.49 7.45
N THR A 140 13.66 5.95 8.20
CA THR A 140 13.47 4.50 8.34
C THR A 140 13.14 3.85 6.98
N ILE A 141 12.22 4.45 6.22
CA ILE A 141 11.82 3.94 4.89
C ILE A 141 13.01 3.99 3.91
N ILE A 142 13.78 5.07 3.91
CA ILE A 142 14.97 5.23 3.06
C ILE A 142 16.00 4.15 3.39
N LEU A 143 16.29 3.93 4.69
CA LEU A 143 17.27 2.93 5.12
C LEU A 143 16.85 1.51 4.72
N ILE A 144 15.59 1.14 4.94
CA ILE A 144 15.05 -0.17 4.56
C ILE A 144 15.08 -0.34 3.03
N THR A 145 14.71 0.70 2.29
CA THR A 145 14.72 0.67 0.82
C THR A 145 16.13 0.52 0.27
N ALA A 146 17.10 1.24 0.85
CA ALA A 146 18.52 1.13 0.46
C ALA A 146 19.08 -0.26 0.76
N ALA A 147 18.83 -0.79 1.96
CA ALA A 147 19.27 -2.14 2.35
C ALA A 147 18.61 -3.22 1.49
N GLY A 148 17.29 -3.11 1.23
CA GLY A 148 16.56 -4.01 0.36
C GLY A 148 17.06 -3.97 -1.09
N GLY A 149 17.35 -2.78 -1.61
CA GLY A 149 17.92 -2.61 -2.95
C GLY A 149 19.33 -3.21 -3.06
N ALA A 150 20.19 -3.04 -2.05
CA ALA A 150 21.49 -3.67 -2.00
C ALA A 150 21.38 -5.20 -1.96
N PHE A 151 20.49 -5.74 -1.13
CA PHE A 151 20.21 -7.18 -1.05
C PHE A 151 19.69 -7.74 -2.38
N GLY A 152 18.75 -7.05 -3.03
CA GLY A 152 18.24 -7.44 -4.35
C GLY A 152 19.34 -7.49 -5.41
N LYS A 153 20.29 -6.54 -5.39
CA LYS A 153 21.45 -6.56 -6.28
C LYS A 153 22.41 -7.71 -6.00
N ILE A 154 22.61 -8.06 -4.73
CA ILE A 154 23.42 -9.23 -4.35
C ILE A 154 22.77 -10.51 -4.86
N ILE A 155 21.45 -10.68 -4.69
CA ILE A 155 20.70 -11.83 -5.24
C ILE A 155 20.86 -11.90 -6.76
N GLN A 156 20.70 -10.77 -7.43
CA GLN A 156 20.86 -10.70 -8.89
C GLN A 156 22.28 -11.07 -9.34
N ALA A 157 23.31 -10.60 -8.63
CA ALA A 157 24.72 -10.88 -8.94
C ALA A 157 25.16 -12.30 -8.55
N SER A 158 24.51 -12.93 -7.59
CA SER A 158 24.85 -14.29 -7.09
C SER A 158 24.36 -15.43 -7.98
N GLU A 159 23.69 -15.13 -9.10
CA GLU A 159 23.05 -16.12 -9.97
C GLU A 159 22.08 -17.07 -9.24
N PHE A 160 21.70 -16.71 -8.03
CA PHE A 160 20.74 -17.47 -7.20
C PHE A 160 19.44 -17.75 -7.95
N HIS A 161 19.02 -16.80 -8.79
CA HIS A 161 17.83 -16.94 -9.63
C HIS A 161 17.94 -18.16 -10.59
N HIS A 162 19.11 -18.48 -11.12
CA HIS A 162 19.31 -19.68 -11.96
C HIS A 162 19.13 -20.98 -11.16
N SER A 163 19.53 -20.99 -9.88
CA SER A 163 19.38 -22.16 -9.02
C SER A 163 17.94 -22.49 -8.68
N ILE A 164 17.08 -21.46 -8.56
CA ILE A 164 15.66 -21.62 -8.24
C ILE A 164 14.74 -21.66 -9.46
N GLU A 165 15.23 -21.25 -10.63
CA GLU A 165 14.48 -21.23 -11.89
C GLU A 165 13.79 -22.57 -12.21
N PRO A 166 14.47 -23.74 -12.13
CA PRO A 166 13.82 -25.03 -12.37
C PRO A 166 12.65 -25.30 -11.43
N PHE A 167 12.80 -24.90 -10.17
CA PHE A 167 11.74 -25.04 -9.17
C PHE A 167 10.54 -24.12 -9.43
N ILE A 168 10.81 -22.86 -9.81
CA ILE A 168 9.76 -21.91 -10.15
C ILE A 168 8.99 -22.33 -11.40
N LYS A 169 9.69 -22.85 -12.43
CA LYS A 169 9.07 -23.35 -13.65
C LYS A 169 8.20 -24.58 -13.43
N THR A 170 8.50 -25.41 -12.45
CA THR A 170 7.66 -26.56 -12.10
C THR A 170 6.40 -26.17 -11.31
N LEU A 171 6.42 -25.04 -10.63
CA LEU A 171 5.31 -24.52 -9.85
C LEU A 171 4.82 -23.20 -10.49
N PRO A 172 3.73 -23.18 -11.26
CA PRO A 172 3.22 -22.00 -11.91
C PRO A 172 2.60 -21.03 -10.88
N LEU A 173 3.45 -20.49 -10.00
CA LEU A 173 3.01 -19.64 -8.88
C LEU A 173 2.63 -18.23 -9.35
N GLY A 174 3.19 -17.72 -10.45
CA GLY A 174 2.87 -16.41 -11.00
C GLY A 174 2.79 -15.31 -9.92
N LEU A 175 1.64 -14.66 -9.82
CA LEU A 175 1.38 -13.62 -8.81
C LEU A 175 1.29 -14.15 -7.37
N VAL A 176 1.13 -15.46 -7.17
CA VAL A 176 1.06 -16.05 -5.83
C VAL A 176 2.42 -16.01 -5.13
N LEU A 177 3.52 -16.14 -5.86
CA LEU A 177 4.86 -16.12 -5.26
C LEU A 177 5.21 -14.76 -4.60
N PRO A 178 5.03 -13.61 -5.25
CA PRO A 178 5.19 -12.31 -4.61
C PRO A 178 4.32 -12.13 -3.36
N PHE A 179 3.08 -12.59 -3.41
CA PHE A 179 2.17 -12.59 -2.26
C PHE A 179 2.72 -13.41 -1.10
N LEU A 180 3.15 -14.65 -1.34
CA LEU A 180 3.66 -15.53 -0.30
C LEU A 180 4.95 -15.00 0.33
N ILE A 181 5.88 -14.48 -0.46
CA ILE A 181 7.12 -13.87 0.05
C ILE A 181 6.78 -12.73 0.99
N ALA A 182 5.90 -11.81 0.58
CA ALA A 182 5.49 -10.70 1.42
C ALA A 182 4.75 -11.16 2.68
N ALA A 183 3.87 -12.16 2.58
CA ALA A 183 3.12 -12.73 3.69
C ALA A 183 4.03 -13.39 4.75
N VAL A 184 5.03 -14.15 4.31
CA VAL A 184 6.02 -14.78 5.20
C VAL A 184 6.82 -13.71 5.94
N ILE A 185 7.33 -12.71 5.22
CA ILE A 185 8.10 -11.61 5.83
C ILE A 185 7.22 -10.83 6.81
N LYS A 186 5.99 -10.48 6.43
CA LYS A 186 5.04 -9.77 7.31
C LYS A 186 4.77 -10.57 8.58
N THR A 187 4.46 -11.84 8.44
CA THR A 187 4.16 -12.71 9.59
C THR A 187 5.38 -12.86 10.51
N ALA A 188 6.58 -12.95 9.95
CA ALA A 188 7.80 -13.10 10.74
C ALA A 188 8.18 -11.84 11.55
N GLN A 189 8.06 -10.64 10.96
CA GLN A 189 8.58 -9.41 11.56
C GLN A 189 7.54 -8.36 11.94
N GLY A 190 6.28 -8.50 11.51
CA GLY A 190 5.17 -7.64 11.90
C GLY A 190 5.00 -6.34 11.11
N SER A 191 6.01 -5.82 10.43
CA SER A 191 5.93 -4.54 9.70
C SER A 191 5.49 -4.74 8.25
N SER A 192 4.33 -4.19 7.89
CA SER A 192 3.84 -4.19 6.50
C SER A 192 4.77 -3.41 5.55
N THR A 193 5.30 -2.27 6.00
CA THR A 193 6.20 -1.45 5.18
C THR A 193 7.50 -2.19 4.86
N VAL A 194 8.10 -2.84 5.86
CA VAL A 194 9.32 -3.62 5.68
C VAL A 194 9.05 -4.84 4.78
N ALA A 195 7.95 -5.55 5.02
CA ALA A 195 7.55 -6.69 4.18
C ALA A 195 7.39 -6.28 2.72
N LEU A 196 6.72 -5.16 2.47
CA LEU A 196 6.46 -4.63 1.13
C LEU A 196 7.75 -4.25 0.38
N VAL A 197 8.70 -3.60 1.06
CA VAL A 197 9.97 -3.19 0.44
C VAL A 197 10.89 -4.39 0.23
N THR A 198 11.03 -5.25 1.24
CA THR A 198 11.90 -6.42 1.18
C THR A 198 11.39 -7.43 0.14
N ALA A 199 10.09 -7.72 0.12
CA ALA A 199 9.51 -8.61 -0.88
C ALA A 199 9.70 -8.08 -2.30
N ALA A 200 9.50 -6.76 -2.52
CA ALA A 200 9.75 -6.16 -3.83
C ALA A 200 11.21 -6.32 -4.27
N SER A 201 12.17 -6.18 -3.36
CA SER A 201 13.59 -6.34 -3.65
C SER A 201 13.96 -7.79 -4.00
N ILE A 202 13.31 -8.76 -3.34
CA ILE A 202 13.51 -10.20 -3.63
C ILE A 202 12.85 -10.58 -4.96
N VAL A 203 11.66 -10.09 -5.23
CA VAL A 203 10.87 -10.44 -6.42
C VAL A 203 11.41 -9.78 -7.68
N PHE A 204 11.98 -8.57 -7.58
CA PHE A 204 12.45 -7.81 -8.74
C PHE A 204 13.35 -8.61 -9.69
N PRO A 205 14.42 -9.31 -9.25
CA PRO A 205 15.26 -10.10 -10.14
C PRO A 205 14.57 -11.36 -10.71
N MET A 206 13.39 -11.71 -10.21
CA MET A 206 12.64 -12.91 -10.62
C MET A 206 11.54 -12.61 -11.65
N LEU A 207 11.31 -11.34 -11.99
CA LEU A 207 10.21 -10.93 -12.89
C LEU A 207 10.25 -11.60 -14.26
N ASP A 208 11.44 -11.73 -14.83
CA ASP A 208 11.64 -12.37 -16.15
C ASP A 208 11.30 -13.87 -16.08
N ILE A 209 11.75 -14.56 -15.03
CA ILE A 209 11.47 -15.99 -14.81
C ILE A 209 9.99 -16.26 -14.58
N LEU A 210 9.30 -15.31 -13.92
CA LEU A 210 7.87 -15.38 -13.64
C LEU A 210 7.01 -14.94 -14.84
N GLU A 211 7.62 -14.47 -15.91
CA GLU A 211 6.93 -13.90 -17.09
C GLU A 211 5.99 -12.74 -16.72
N LEU A 212 6.42 -11.90 -15.74
CA LEU A 212 5.65 -10.77 -15.21
C LEU A 212 6.33 -9.44 -15.59
N THR A 213 6.56 -9.21 -16.88
CA THR A 213 7.38 -8.10 -17.37
C THR A 213 6.61 -6.92 -17.93
N SER A 214 5.35 -7.11 -18.34
CA SER A 214 4.52 -6.03 -18.87
C SER A 214 4.23 -4.94 -17.83
N ALA A 215 3.83 -3.76 -18.26
CA ALA A 215 3.48 -2.66 -17.37
C ALA A 215 2.34 -3.04 -16.39
N ILE A 216 1.35 -3.78 -16.88
CA ILE A 216 0.23 -4.27 -16.08
C ILE A 216 0.71 -5.38 -15.13
N ASP A 217 1.51 -6.33 -15.59
CA ASP A 217 2.05 -7.40 -14.74
C ASP A 217 2.82 -6.83 -13.56
N LYS A 218 3.70 -5.87 -13.79
CA LYS A 218 4.46 -5.18 -12.75
C LYS A 218 3.54 -4.50 -11.73
N ALA A 219 2.46 -3.88 -12.19
CA ALA A 219 1.46 -3.30 -11.29
C ALA A 219 0.76 -4.39 -10.46
N LEU A 220 0.35 -5.50 -11.08
CA LEU A 220 -0.25 -6.64 -10.38
C LEU A 220 0.72 -7.26 -9.37
N VAL A 221 2.01 -7.35 -9.67
CA VAL A 221 3.06 -7.81 -8.74
C VAL A 221 3.12 -6.91 -7.51
N VAL A 222 3.13 -5.59 -7.69
CA VAL A 222 3.16 -4.63 -6.57
C VAL A 222 1.93 -4.78 -5.69
N ILE A 223 0.75 -4.95 -6.29
CA ILE A 223 -0.51 -5.13 -5.54
C ILE A 223 -0.51 -6.49 -4.83
N SER A 224 0.01 -7.53 -5.46
CA SER A 224 0.19 -8.85 -4.86
C SER A 224 1.09 -8.81 -3.63
N ILE A 225 2.25 -8.14 -3.72
CA ILE A 225 3.14 -7.90 -2.59
C ILE A 225 2.41 -7.09 -1.49
N GLY A 226 1.66 -6.06 -1.89
CA GLY A 226 0.83 -5.26 -0.99
C GLY A 226 -0.19 -6.13 -0.23
N ALA A 227 -0.91 -6.99 -0.94
CA ALA A 227 -1.86 -7.93 -0.35
C ALA A 227 -1.17 -8.88 0.65
N GLY A 228 -0.02 -9.47 0.28
CA GLY A 228 0.78 -10.31 1.17
C GLY A 228 1.28 -9.57 2.40
N SER A 229 1.69 -8.32 2.25
CA SER A 229 2.18 -7.49 3.36
C SER A 229 1.09 -7.08 4.37
N THR A 230 -0.17 -7.34 4.11
CA THR A 230 -1.28 -7.08 5.03
C THR A 230 -1.77 -8.31 5.76
N VAL A 231 -1.43 -9.53 5.31
CA VAL A 231 -1.94 -10.77 5.92
C VAL A 231 -1.45 -10.98 7.34
N ILE A 232 -2.34 -11.52 8.17
CA ILE A 232 -2.09 -11.96 9.53
C ILE A 232 -1.34 -10.90 10.37
N SER A 233 -1.97 -9.73 10.54
CA SER A 233 -1.53 -8.78 11.53
C SER A 233 -1.77 -9.35 12.93
N HIS A 234 -0.71 -9.57 13.71
CA HIS A 234 -0.77 -10.20 15.02
C HIS A 234 0.15 -9.51 16.04
N ALA A 235 0.42 -10.15 17.18
CA ALA A 235 1.10 -9.52 18.32
C ALA A 235 2.49 -8.92 18.05
N ASN A 236 3.17 -9.26 16.94
CA ASN A 236 4.41 -8.61 16.52
C ASN A 236 4.20 -7.32 15.72
N ASP A 237 2.96 -7.00 15.37
CA ASP A 237 2.59 -5.81 14.62
C ASP A 237 2.10 -4.70 15.55
N SER A 238 2.71 -3.53 15.49
CA SER A 238 2.31 -2.36 16.29
C SER A 238 0.86 -1.98 16.03
N PHE A 239 0.38 -2.12 14.79
CA PHE A 239 -1.01 -1.80 14.44
C PHE A 239 -2.02 -2.73 15.09
N PHE A 240 -1.67 -4.00 15.31
CA PHE A 240 -2.49 -4.96 16.06
C PHE A 240 -2.77 -4.43 17.49
N TRP A 241 -1.74 -3.92 18.17
CA TRP A 241 -1.87 -3.39 19.52
C TRP A 241 -2.65 -2.07 19.55
N ILE A 242 -2.38 -1.16 18.61
CA ILE A 242 -3.14 0.08 18.51
C ILE A 242 -4.63 -0.23 18.34
N LEU A 243 -4.97 -1.09 17.38
CA LEU A 243 -6.36 -1.44 17.09
C LEU A 243 -7.03 -2.12 18.30
N THR A 244 -6.39 -3.11 18.91
CA THR A 244 -6.97 -3.85 20.04
C THR A 244 -7.18 -2.96 21.26
N GLN A 245 -6.21 -2.10 21.59
CA GLN A 245 -6.32 -1.19 22.74
C GLN A 245 -7.40 -0.12 22.52
N PHE A 246 -7.40 0.57 21.38
CA PHE A 246 -8.40 1.60 21.10
C PHE A 246 -9.82 1.06 20.94
N SER A 247 -9.97 -0.21 20.58
CA SER A 247 -11.29 -0.84 20.44
C SER A 247 -11.76 -1.56 21.71
N GLY A 248 -10.98 -1.55 22.79
CA GLY A 248 -11.30 -2.30 24.01
C GLY A 248 -11.29 -3.83 23.82
N MET A 249 -10.62 -4.33 22.79
CA MET A 249 -10.54 -5.76 22.50
C MET A 249 -9.54 -6.44 23.42
N THR A 250 -9.88 -7.63 23.89
CA THR A 250 -8.87 -8.56 24.43
C THR A 250 -7.99 -9.11 23.32
N VAL A 251 -6.78 -9.57 23.66
CA VAL A 251 -5.84 -10.14 22.69
C VAL A 251 -6.46 -11.31 21.89
N PRO A 252 -7.19 -12.28 22.51
CA PRO A 252 -7.90 -13.32 21.75
C PRO A 252 -8.96 -12.77 20.79
N GLN A 253 -9.67 -11.70 21.17
CA GLN A 253 -10.62 -11.04 20.27
C GLN A 253 -9.89 -10.36 19.10
N GLY A 254 -8.75 -9.71 19.35
CA GLY A 254 -7.88 -9.16 18.30
C GLY A 254 -7.48 -10.20 17.25
N TYR A 255 -7.06 -11.39 17.69
CA TYR A 255 -6.74 -12.49 16.77
C TYR A 255 -7.96 -12.95 15.96
N ARG A 256 -9.12 -13.09 16.60
CA ARG A 256 -10.34 -13.56 15.92
C ARG A 256 -10.97 -12.53 15.00
N LEU A 257 -10.78 -11.25 15.27
CA LEU A 257 -11.38 -10.17 14.50
C LEU A 257 -10.37 -9.57 13.51
N HIS A 258 -9.30 -8.96 14.03
CA HIS A 258 -8.35 -8.23 13.22
C HIS A 258 -7.44 -9.13 12.38
N SER A 259 -6.79 -10.14 13.00
CA SER A 259 -5.88 -11.01 12.25
C SER A 259 -6.59 -11.84 11.18
N LEU A 260 -7.81 -12.31 11.47
CA LEU A 260 -8.62 -12.99 10.45
C LEU A 260 -9.13 -12.04 9.38
N ALA A 261 -9.51 -10.80 9.73
CA ALA A 261 -9.93 -9.80 8.73
C ALA A 261 -8.79 -9.46 7.77
N THR A 262 -7.57 -9.26 8.27
CA THR A 262 -6.40 -8.98 7.42
C THR A 262 -6.02 -10.18 6.55
N LEU A 263 -6.16 -11.42 7.05
CA LEU A 263 -5.99 -12.63 6.26
C LEU A 263 -7.04 -12.70 5.12
N ILE A 264 -8.31 -12.50 5.44
CA ILE A 264 -9.40 -12.51 4.47
C ILE A 264 -9.18 -11.42 3.41
N LEU A 265 -8.78 -10.21 3.82
CA LEU A 265 -8.45 -9.12 2.91
C LEU A 265 -7.36 -9.52 1.92
N GLY A 266 -6.22 -9.97 2.41
CA GLY A 266 -5.09 -10.34 1.56
C GLY A 266 -5.43 -11.49 0.61
N LEU A 267 -6.13 -12.54 1.09
CA LEU A 267 -6.57 -13.66 0.26
C LEU A 267 -7.59 -13.22 -0.80
N THR A 268 -8.53 -12.34 -0.45
CA THR A 268 -9.51 -11.83 -1.43
C THR A 268 -8.82 -11.02 -2.52
N VAL A 269 -7.88 -10.16 -2.14
CA VAL A 269 -7.13 -9.36 -3.11
C VAL A 269 -6.33 -10.26 -4.05
N ILE A 270 -5.55 -11.23 -3.56
CA ILE A 270 -4.77 -12.10 -4.45
C ILE A 270 -5.68 -12.92 -5.40
N ILE A 271 -6.79 -13.44 -4.91
CA ILE A 271 -7.77 -14.14 -5.77
C ILE A 271 -8.30 -13.19 -6.85
N THR A 272 -8.65 -11.96 -6.50
CA THR A 272 -9.09 -10.95 -7.46
C THR A 272 -8.03 -10.68 -8.52
N LEU A 273 -6.74 -10.56 -8.12
CA LEU A 273 -5.64 -10.36 -9.07
C LEU A 273 -5.46 -11.55 -10.02
N LEU A 274 -5.59 -12.78 -9.53
CA LEU A 274 -5.50 -13.99 -10.37
C LEU A 274 -6.63 -14.03 -11.40
N ILE A 275 -7.84 -13.69 -11.01
CA ILE A 275 -9.00 -13.59 -11.91
C ILE A 275 -8.75 -12.46 -12.94
N THR A 276 -8.31 -11.28 -12.48
CA THR A 276 -7.99 -10.15 -13.36
C THR A 276 -6.93 -10.53 -14.40
N LYS A 277 -5.84 -11.19 -13.97
CA LYS A 277 -4.80 -11.64 -14.87
C LYS A 277 -5.31 -12.67 -15.87
N SER A 278 -6.14 -13.61 -15.45
CA SER A 278 -6.75 -14.60 -16.35
C SER A 278 -7.62 -13.92 -17.41
N ILE A 279 -8.43 -12.94 -17.04
CA ILE A 279 -9.27 -12.18 -17.98
C ILE A 279 -8.41 -11.38 -18.95
N LEU A 280 -7.39 -10.66 -18.46
CA LEU A 280 -6.49 -9.86 -19.31
C LEU A 280 -5.59 -10.72 -20.22
N GLY A 281 -5.33 -11.98 -19.86
CA GLY A 281 -4.58 -12.93 -20.68
C GLY A 281 -5.40 -13.55 -21.82
N PHE A 282 -6.72 -13.29 -21.87
CA PHE A 282 -7.59 -13.68 -22.99
C PHE A 282 -7.70 -12.58 -24.08
N PHE A 283 -7.20 -11.39 -23.84
CA PHE A 283 -7.15 -10.26 -24.75
C PHE A 283 -5.71 -9.88 -25.10
#